data_73167507729b05c79c3496ceb1917c58
#
_entry.id   73167507729b05c79c3496ceb1917c58
#
_cell.length_a   1.000
_cell.length_b   1.000
_cell.length_c   1.000
_cell.angle_alpha   90.00
_cell.angle_beta   90.00
_cell.angle_gamma   90.00
#
_symmetry.space_group_name_H-M   'P 1'
#
loop_
_entity.id
_entity.type
_entity.pdbx_description
1 polymer ?
#
loop_
_entity_poly.entity_id
_entity_poly.type
_entity_poly.pdbx_seq_one_letter_code
_entity_poly.pdbx_strand_id
1 'polypeptide(L)'
;TRRYPVDMRFIELMPMLDNPDFDERAFIPCTRVLEALPEVEPVKQDGGVARLYRLPDAQGNIGLISPVSAHFCGDCNRLRLTADGKIKPCLHSAEELSLKGLDREGMRAQLETAIWHKPQWHGDLDALHYSQAGRSMNQIGG
;
A
#
# COMPACT_ATOMS: atom_id res chain seq x y z
N THR A 1 19.28 9.71 -1.89
CA THR A 1 18.92 10.50 -0.70
C THR A 1 20.06 11.34 -0.13
N ARG A 2 21.36 10.90 -0.25
CA ARG A 2 22.50 11.66 0.31
C ARG A 2 22.71 13.03 -0.35
N ARG A 3 22.61 13.11 -1.68
CA ARG A 3 22.92 14.33 -2.48
C ARG A 3 21.72 15.25 -2.71
N TYR A 4 20.52 14.72 -2.58
CA TYR A 4 19.28 15.44 -2.90
C TYR A 4 18.21 15.19 -1.83
N PRO A 5 17.35 16.19 -1.56
CA PRO A 5 16.24 16.07 -0.62
C PRO A 5 15.07 15.26 -1.24
N VAL A 6 15.36 14.02 -1.62
CA VAL A 6 14.38 13.09 -2.21
C VAL A 6 14.25 11.85 -1.35
N ASP A 7 13.02 11.39 -1.17
CA ASP A 7 12.73 10.12 -0.51
C ASP A 7 12.76 8.99 -1.53
N MET A 8 13.50 7.92 -1.22
CA MET A 8 13.48 6.68 -1.96
C MET A 8 12.52 5.71 -1.26
N ARG A 9 11.56 5.15 -1.98
CA ARG A 9 10.61 4.19 -1.42
C ARG A 9 10.78 2.82 -2.04
N PHE A 10 10.97 1.82 -1.20
CA PHE A 10 10.98 0.41 -1.57
C PHE A 10 9.64 -0.19 -1.19
N ILE A 11 9.01 -0.87 -2.13
CA ILE A 11 7.70 -1.49 -1.96
C ILE A 11 7.86 -2.98 -2.28
N GLU A 12 7.44 -3.84 -1.38
CA GLU A 12 7.42 -5.28 -1.63
C GLU A 12 6.50 -5.61 -2.80
N LEU A 13 6.95 -6.55 -3.63
CA LEU A 13 6.15 -7.09 -4.72
C LEU A 13 4.91 -7.79 -4.15
N MET A 14 3.75 -7.45 -4.67
CA MET A 14 2.48 -8.02 -4.23
C MET A 14 1.92 -8.97 -5.30
N PRO A 15 1.29 -10.09 -4.90
CA PRO A 15 0.62 -11.01 -5.83
C PRO A 15 -0.71 -10.38 -6.29
N MET A 16 -0.63 -9.58 -7.36
CA MET A 16 -1.77 -8.91 -8.00
C MET A 16 -2.15 -9.63 -9.30
N LEU A 17 -3.39 -9.40 -9.80
CA LEU A 17 -3.87 -10.01 -11.05
C LEU A 17 -3.02 -9.70 -12.28
N ASP A 18 -2.40 -8.53 -12.33
CA ASP A 18 -1.52 -8.11 -13.42
C ASP A 18 -0.07 -8.61 -13.26
N ASN A 19 0.17 -9.41 -12.24
CA ASN A 19 1.44 -10.08 -12.00
C ASN A 19 1.20 -11.60 -11.83
N PRO A 20 0.73 -12.30 -12.89
CA PRO A 20 0.42 -13.73 -12.82
C PRO A 20 1.66 -14.59 -12.58
N ASP A 21 2.84 -14.04 -12.87
CA ASP A 21 4.13 -14.70 -12.65
C ASP A 21 4.73 -14.36 -11.29
N PHE A 22 3.93 -13.92 -10.33
CA PHE A 22 4.39 -13.72 -8.97
C PHE A 22 5.02 -15.03 -8.48
N ASP A 23 6.32 -14.97 -8.24
CA ASP A 23 7.12 -16.09 -7.76
C ASP A 23 7.76 -15.67 -6.42
N GLU A 24 7.71 -16.55 -5.45
CA GLU A 24 8.37 -16.34 -4.15
C GLU A 24 9.86 -16.02 -4.31
N ARG A 25 10.50 -16.52 -5.39
CA ARG A 25 11.90 -16.20 -5.71
C ARG A 25 12.11 -14.76 -6.18
N ALA A 26 11.06 -14.13 -6.73
CA ALA A 26 11.08 -12.72 -7.14
C ALA A 26 10.72 -11.79 -5.97
N PHE A 27 10.15 -12.33 -4.88
CA PHE A 27 9.81 -11.59 -3.70
C PHE A 27 11.07 -11.27 -2.88
N ILE A 28 11.28 -9.99 -2.63
CA ILE A 28 12.37 -9.49 -1.78
C ILE A 28 11.75 -8.69 -0.64
N PRO A 29 11.85 -9.17 0.62
CA PRO A 29 11.34 -8.43 1.75
C PRO A 29 12.12 -7.14 1.98
N CYS A 30 11.45 -6.10 2.42
CA CYS A 30 12.06 -4.80 2.69
C CYS A 30 13.19 -4.83 3.73
N THR A 31 13.24 -5.87 4.58
CA THR A 31 14.35 -6.09 5.53
C THR A 31 15.71 -6.20 4.85
N ARG A 32 15.74 -6.68 3.59
CA ARG A 32 16.98 -6.75 2.79
C ARG A 32 17.62 -5.39 2.54
N VAL A 33 16.80 -4.33 2.52
CA VAL A 33 17.32 -2.95 2.40
C VAL A 33 18.07 -2.55 3.68
N LEU A 34 17.55 -2.93 4.86
CA LEU A 34 18.20 -2.65 6.15
C LEU A 34 19.49 -3.45 6.32
N GLU A 35 19.49 -4.69 5.85
CA GLU A 35 20.70 -5.53 5.84
C GLU A 35 21.80 -4.95 4.95
N ALA A 36 21.42 -4.38 3.80
CA ALA A 36 22.34 -3.75 2.86
C ALA A 36 22.83 -2.36 3.31
N LEU A 37 22.09 -1.71 4.20
CA LEU A 37 22.35 -0.36 4.69
C LEU A 37 22.30 -0.35 6.23
N PRO A 38 23.25 -1.02 6.92
CA PRO A 38 23.20 -1.16 8.37
C PRO A 38 23.36 0.16 9.14
N GLU A 39 23.78 1.21 8.46
CA GLU A 39 23.96 2.55 9.06
C GLU A 39 22.68 3.39 9.08
N VAL A 40 21.56 2.92 8.53
CA VAL A 40 20.31 3.69 8.55
C VAL A 40 19.69 3.71 9.93
N GLU A 41 19.17 4.86 10.32
CA GLU A 41 18.45 5.05 11.57
C GLU A 41 16.96 5.28 11.32
N PRO A 42 16.08 4.75 12.19
CA PRO A 42 14.64 4.98 12.07
C PRO A 42 14.31 6.46 12.28
N VAL A 43 13.41 6.98 11.44
CA VAL A 43 12.88 8.35 11.57
C VAL A 43 11.51 8.28 12.22
N LYS A 44 11.33 9.03 13.31
CA LYS A 44 10.01 9.14 13.95
C LYS A 44 9.04 9.84 13.00
N GLN A 45 7.85 9.26 12.86
CA GLN A 45 6.79 9.80 12.03
C GLN A 45 5.42 9.55 12.68
N ASP A 46 4.46 10.41 12.38
CA ASP A 46 3.09 10.26 12.85
C ASP A 46 2.25 9.64 11.72
N GLY A 47 2.16 8.30 11.73
CA GLY A 47 1.37 7.53 10.77
C GLY A 47 2.02 7.37 9.40
N GLY A 48 1.27 6.76 8.48
CA GLY A 48 1.70 6.45 7.12
C GLY A 48 1.99 4.97 6.91
N VAL A 49 2.02 4.56 5.64
CA VAL A 49 2.22 3.15 5.25
C VAL A 49 3.70 2.77 5.10
N ALA A 50 4.57 3.77 4.95
CA ALA A 50 6.01 3.56 4.84
C ALA A 50 6.68 3.75 6.20
N ARG A 51 7.52 2.82 6.62
CA ARG A 51 8.45 3.04 7.73
C ARG A 51 9.65 3.81 7.20
N LEU A 52 9.93 4.97 7.80
CA LEU A 52 11.01 5.84 7.35
C LEU A 52 12.31 5.59 8.09
N TYR A 53 13.38 5.62 7.33
CA TYR A 53 14.76 5.52 7.79
C TYR A 53 15.59 6.62 7.13
N ARG A 54 16.71 6.97 7.72
CA ARG A 54 17.65 7.95 7.16
C ARG A 54 19.08 7.48 7.30
N LEU A 55 19.84 7.64 6.24
CA LEU A 55 21.30 7.49 6.28
C LEU A 55 21.93 8.68 7.00
N PRO A 56 23.07 8.51 7.69
CA PRO A 56 23.84 9.63 8.21
C PRO A 56 24.12 10.66 7.08
N ASP A 57 23.98 11.93 7.43
CA ASP A 57 24.19 13.08 6.51
C ASP A 57 23.30 13.10 5.25
N ALA A 58 22.24 12.29 5.17
CA ALA A 58 21.31 12.31 4.06
C ALA A 58 20.30 13.45 4.20
N GLN A 59 19.96 14.06 3.06
CA GLN A 59 18.95 15.11 2.98
C GLN A 59 17.53 14.54 2.87
N GLY A 60 17.38 13.35 2.31
CA GLY A 60 16.11 12.65 2.16
C GLY A 60 16.07 11.31 2.91
N ASN A 61 14.92 10.65 2.87
CA ASN A 61 14.67 9.43 3.61
C ASN A 61 14.64 8.18 2.71
N ILE A 62 14.69 7.03 3.37
CA ILE A 62 14.39 5.72 2.80
C ILE A 62 13.09 5.26 3.42
N GLY A 63 12.06 5.01 2.61
CA GLY A 63 10.76 4.52 3.04
C GLY A 63 10.59 3.05 2.66
N LEU A 64 10.24 2.21 3.62
CA LEU A 64 9.96 0.80 3.42
C LEU A 64 8.46 0.55 3.55
N ILE A 65 7.85 -0.02 2.50
CA ILE A 65 6.44 -0.38 2.45
C ILE A 65 6.35 -1.90 2.31
N SER A 66 5.95 -2.57 3.40
CA SER A 66 5.98 -4.02 3.53
C SER A 66 4.57 -4.61 3.67
N PRO A 67 3.76 -4.61 2.59
CA PRO A 67 2.40 -5.14 2.66
C PRO A 67 2.35 -6.66 2.86
N VAL A 68 3.40 -7.38 2.52
CA VAL A 68 3.47 -8.84 2.57
C VAL A 68 4.18 -9.31 3.83
N SER A 69 5.42 -8.84 4.09
CA SER A 69 6.22 -9.35 5.20
C SER A 69 5.92 -8.71 6.55
N ALA A 70 5.34 -7.50 6.58
CA ALA A 70 5.06 -6.76 7.80
C ALA A 70 3.82 -5.87 7.62
N HIS A 71 2.65 -6.47 7.77
CA HIS A 71 1.36 -5.81 7.58
C HIS A 71 1.22 -4.54 8.42
N PHE A 72 0.67 -3.52 7.79
CA PHE A 72 0.32 -2.24 8.42
C PHE A 72 -1.19 -1.95 8.33
N CYS A 73 -2.01 -3.00 8.21
CA CYS A 73 -3.45 -2.87 8.00
C CYS A 73 -4.15 -2.13 9.14
N GLY A 74 -3.72 -2.34 10.39
CA GLY A 74 -4.30 -1.67 11.56
C GLY A 74 -4.10 -0.15 11.54
N ASP A 75 -3.03 0.34 10.93
CA ASP A 75 -2.71 1.77 10.82
C ASP A 75 -3.06 2.34 9.44
N CYS A 76 -3.63 1.51 8.55
CA CYS A 76 -3.90 1.90 7.17
C CYS A 76 -5.14 2.79 7.06
N ASN A 77 -4.92 4.05 6.77
CA ASN A 77 -5.96 5.07 6.55
C ASN A 77 -6.28 5.32 5.06
N ARG A 78 -5.94 4.38 4.17
CA ARG A 78 -6.08 4.57 2.71
C ARG A 78 -7.44 4.09 2.22
N LEU A 79 -8.08 4.91 1.39
CA LEU A 79 -9.14 4.55 0.48
C LEU A 79 -8.64 4.79 -0.95
N ARG A 80 -9.24 4.15 -1.93
CA ARG A 80 -8.91 4.37 -3.33
C ARG A 80 -10.14 4.75 -4.14
N LEU A 81 -9.98 5.77 -4.98
CA LEU A 81 -10.98 6.15 -5.97
C LEU A 81 -10.51 5.64 -7.33
N THR A 82 -11.33 4.80 -7.95
CA THR A 82 -11.05 4.29 -9.29
C THR A 82 -11.43 5.30 -10.37
N ALA A 83 -10.82 5.19 -11.55
CA ALA A 83 -11.10 6.09 -12.68
C ALA A 83 -12.57 6.02 -13.16
N ASP A 84 -13.24 4.89 -12.91
CA ASP A 84 -14.65 4.69 -13.22
C ASP A 84 -15.60 5.09 -12.07
N GLY A 85 -15.10 5.83 -11.07
CA GLY A 85 -15.91 6.47 -10.03
C GLY A 85 -16.43 5.52 -8.96
N LYS A 86 -15.60 4.56 -8.54
CA LYS A 86 -15.89 3.68 -7.41
C LYS A 86 -14.90 3.86 -6.28
N ILE A 87 -15.34 3.68 -5.04
CA ILE A 87 -14.49 3.64 -3.85
C ILE A 87 -14.17 2.20 -3.50
N LYS A 88 -12.88 1.92 -3.26
CA LYS A 88 -12.38 0.67 -2.68
C LYS A 88 -11.91 0.92 -1.25
N PRO A 89 -12.42 0.19 -0.27
CA PRO A 89 -11.99 0.31 1.12
C PRO A 89 -10.56 -0.20 1.35
N CYS A 90 -10.12 -1.18 0.55
CA CYS A 90 -8.77 -1.75 0.60
C CYS A 90 -8.24 -2.01 -0.80
N LEU A 91 -6.94 -1.92 -0.99
CA LEU A 91 -6.27 -2.26 -2.24
C LEU A 91 -6.60 -3.70 -2.69
N HIS A 92 -6.55 -4.63 -1.74
CA HIS A 92 -6.70 -6.07 -1.98
C HIS A 92 -8.15 -6.57 -1.91
N SER A 93 -9.12 -5.73 -1.55
CA SER A 93 -10.53 -6.11 -1.49
C SER A 93 -11.13 -6.23 -2.90
N ALA A 94 -12.02 -7.20 -3.07
CA ALA A 94 -12.92 -7.27 -4.23
C ALA A 94 -14.03 -6.21 -4.16
N GLU A 95 -14.31 -5.67 -2.98
CA GLU A 95 -15.39 -4.71 -2.76
C GLU A 95 -15.12 -3.37 -3.43
N GLU A 96 -16.12 -2.89 -4.15
CA GLU A 96 -16.14 -1.59 -4.80
C GLU A 96 -17.52 -0.94 -4.66
N LEU A 97 -17.58 0.26 -4.12
CA LEU A 97 -18.81 1.02 -3.90
C LEU A 97 -18.92 2.13 -4.95
N SER A 98 -19.98 2.13 -5.77
CA SER A 98 -20.17 3.12 -6.83
C SER A 98 -20.55 4.48 -6.27
N LEU A 99 -19.91 5.55 -6.78
CA LEU A 99 -20.28 6.94 -6.52
C LEU A 99 -21.07 7.55 -7.68
N LYS A 100 -21.23 6.84 -8.79
CA LYS A 100 -21.93 7.36 -9.98
C LYS A 100 -23.40 7.59 -9.72
N GLY A 101 -23.89 8.71 -10.18
CA GLY A 101 -25.30 9.09 -10.08
C GLY A 101 -25.76 9.49 -8.69
N LEU A 102 -24.85 9.51 -7.70
CA LEU A 102 -25.17 9.97 -6.36
C LEU A 102 -25.02 11.48 -6.27
N ASP A 103 -25.90 12.11 -5.50
CA ASP A 103 -25.74 13.45 -5.02
C ASP A 103 -24.67 13.54 -3.92
N ARG A 104 -24.44 14.72 -3.38
CA ARG A 104 -23.42 14.96 -2.35
C ARG A 104 -23.66 14.14 -1.08
N GLU A 105 -24.90 14.00 -0.67
CA GLU A 105 -25.27 13.25 0.53
C GLU A 105 -25.08 11.74 0.34
N GLY A 106 -25.52 11.22 -0.81
CA GLY A 106 -25.28 9.83 -1.20
C GLY A 106 -23.79 9.48 -1.33
N MET A 107 -22.97 10.38 -1.92
CA MET A 107 -21.52 10.18 -1.96
C MET A 107 -20.90 10.14 -0.56
N ARG A 108 -21.34 11.01 0.35
CA ARG A 108 -20.88 11.02 1.73
C ARG A 108 -21.22 9.70 2.42
N ALA A 109 -22.47 9.23 2.31
CA ALA A 109 -22.90 7.96 2.89
C ALA A 109 -22.08 6.77 2.36
N GLN A 110 -21.77 6.76 1.05
CA GLN A 110 -20.92 5.71 0.48
C GLN A 110 -19.47 5.77 0.97
N LEU A 111 -18.91 6.96 1.16
CA LEU A 111 -17.58 7.12 1.74
C LEU A 111 -17.54 6.65 3.19
N GLU A 112 -18.54 7.00 4.00
CA GLU A 112 -18.67 6.51 5.37
C GLU A 112 -18.79 4.98 5.39
N THR A 113 -19.59 4.40 4.51
CA THR A 113 -19.70 2.94 4.34
C THR A 113 -18.35 2.32 4.02
N ALA A 114 -17.61 2.87 3.06
CA ALA A 114 -16.28 2.36 2.69
C ALA A 114 -15.28 2.42 3.85
N ILE A 115 -15.37 3.43 4.71
CA ILE A 115 -14.52 3.55 5.89
C ILE A 115 -14.86 2.47 6.91
N TRP A 116 -16.14 2.27 7.21
CA TRP A 116 -16.60 1.27 8.17
C TRP A 116 -16.43 -0.18 7.70
N HIS A 117 -16.51 -0.44 6.39
CA HIS A 117 -16.28 -1.75 5.78
C HIS A 117 -14.81 -2.03 5.49
N LYS A 118 -13.92 -1.10 5.86
CA LYS A 118 -12.49 -1.33 5.68
C LYS A 118 -12.05 -2.57 6.45
N PRO A 119 -11.48 -3.58 5.78
CA PRO A 119 -11.06 -4.80 6.45
C PRO A 119 -9.93 -4.49 7.43
N GLN A 120 -9.97 -5.11 8.61
CA GLN A 120 -8.88 -5.02 9.59
C GLN A 120 -7.58 -5.63 9.07
N TRP A 121 -7.71 -6.58 8.13
CA TRP A 121 -6.60 -7.27 7.49
C TRP A 121 -7.00 -7.73 6.09
N HIS A 122 -6.07 -7.66 5.14
CA HIS A 122 -6.33 -8.04 3.74
C HIS A 122 -6.20 -9.54 3.44
N GLY A 123 -5.87 -10.36 4.43
CA GLY A 123 -5.57 -11.79 4.26
C GLY A 123 -4.10 -12.03 3.93
N ASP A 124 -3.75 -13.30 3.79
CA ASP A 124 -2.41 -13.70 3.33
C ASP A 124 -2.20 -13.24 1.87
N LEU A 125 -0.97 -12.88 1.58
CA LEU A 125 -0.51 -12.49 0.24
C LEU A 125 0.78 -13.26 -0.05
N ASP A 126 0.67 -14.31 -0.86
CA ASP A 126 1.79 -15.17 -1.26
C ASP A 126 1.51 -15.81 -2.62
N ALA A 127 2.32 -16.76 -3.05
CA ALA A 127 2.15 -17.44 -4.33
C ALA A 127 0.86 -18.30 -4.42
N LEU A 128 0.23 -18.63 -3.29
CA LEU A 128 -1.03 -19.38 -3.23
C LEU A 128 -2.24 -18.47 -2.97
N HIS A 129 -2.01 -17.29 -2.39
CA HIS A 129 -3.05 -16.35 -1.98
C HIS A 129 -2.85 -15.00 -2.66
N TYR A 130 -3.43 -14.88 -3.83
CA TYR A 130 -3.42 -13.63 -4.60
C TYR A 130 -4.41 -12.61 -4.04
N SER A 131 -4.10 -11.35 -4.30
CA SER A 131 -5.02 -10.25 -4.03
C SER A 131 -6.40 -10.51 -4.65
N GLN A 132 -7.45 -10.28 -3.87
CA GLN A 132 -8.83 -10.41 -4.35
C GLN A 132 -9.29 -9.20 -5.18
N ALA A 133 -8.44 -8.20 -5.38
CA ALA A 133 -8.74 -7.06 -6.25
C ALA A 133 -8.98 -7.55 -7.68
N GLY A 134 -10.19 -7.38 -8.19
CA GLY A 134 -10.55 -7.73 -9.57
C GLY A 134 -10.00 -6.77 -10.63
N ARG A 135 -8.95 -5.99 -10.28
CA ARG A 135 -8.32 -4.98 -11.14
C ARG A 135 -6.81 -5.05 -11.02
N SER A 136 -6.14 -4.66 -12.09
CA SER A 136 -4.70 -4.40 -12.08
C SER A 136 -4.36 -3.08 -11.39
N MET A 137 -3.09 -2.90 -10.98
CA MET A 137 -2.63 -1.74 -10.23
C MET A 137 -2.91 -0.41 -10.94
N ASN A 138 -2.79 -0.37 -12.27
CA ASN A 138 -3.06 0.83 -13.08
C ASN A 138 -4.56 1.19 -13.19
N GLN A 139 -5.46 0.30 -12.80
CA GLN A 139 -6.91 0.50 -12.82
C GLN A 139 -7.49 0.90 -11.47
N ILE A 140 -6.72 0.74 -10.40
CA ILE A 140 -7.19 0.95 -9.02
C ILE A 140 -7.07 2.43 -8.62
N GLY A 141 -6.29 3.20 -9.32
CA GLY A 141 -5.96 4.57 -8.95
C GLY A 141 -4.91 4.62 -7.81
N GLY A 142 -4.08 5.62 -7.79
CA GLY A 142 -3.03 5.80 -6.78
C GLY A 142 -2.10 6.90 -7.17
#